data_f624ed23d246337f49aba66299d00469
#
_entry.id   f624ed23d246337f49aba66299d00469
#
_cell.length_a   1.000
_cell.length_b   1.000
_cell.length_c   1.000
_cell.angle_alpha   90.00
_cell.angle_beta   90.00
_cell.angle_gamma   90.00
#
_symmetry.space_group_name_H-M   'P 1'
#
loop_
_entity.id
_entity.type
_entity.pdbx_description
1 polymer ?
#
loop_
_entity_poly.entity_id
_entity_poly.type
_entity_poly.pdbx_seq_one_letter_code
_entity_poly.pdbx_strand_id
1 'polypeptide(L)'
;MITYNLHHVNGLYFELTGDEGKDREYDIQFVDRKGKVDGMFTDQHITIYETKLKPGAWARLNRKYLSDIAIFVKYQGRTVKQINILDEVKGKRVFISFESKSLGDSIAWMPYCLKFKEVYDCHVIVSTFRNELFKDVYPELEFVGRGQSVPNIIAMMEIGWYWDESKEPVHPATIPLQQAASNILCLEHEELQPRIAFTPKERPAVNEYICISTRSTAQCKHWYYWPELIQTLKIKGYRVFELSQEADDYGAEKLEDTSLENVMNYLWYADTYIGLSSGISWLNWGLGKQGVMISNFTTEDHEFQNNCIRITNKDVCNGCWNNPMFKFNKGDWMWCPENENTPRHFECHKSISVNDVMSKLPI
;
A
#
# COMPACT_ATOMS: atom_id res chain seq x y z
N MET A 1 -39.40 18.34 -1.35
CA MET A 1 -38.20 17.59 -1.88
C MET A 1 -37.21 17.45 -0.71
N ILE A 2 -36.62 16.26 -0.52
CA ILE A 2 -35.58 16.03 0.51
C ILE A 2 -34.27 16.69 0.05
N THR A 3 -33.72 17.57 0.89
CA THR A 3 -32.39 18.16 0.72
C THR A 3 -31.48 17.73 1.86
N TYR A 4 -30.19 17.57 1.56
CA TYR A 4 -29.20 17.03 2.50
C TYR A 4 -27.80 17.58 2.25
N ASN A 5 -26.98 17.55 3.30
CA ASN A 5 -25.53 17.68 3.21
C ASN A 5 -24.89 16.31 3.45
N LEU A 6 -23.88 15.99 2.64
CA LEU A 6 -23.16 14.74 2.74
C LEU A 6 -21.69 14.96 2.47
N HIS A 7 -20.83 14.37 3.29
CA HIS A 7 -19.39 14.29 3.06
C HIS A 7 -18.77 13.11 3.81
N HIS A 8 -17.58 12.70 3.36
CA HIS A 8 -16.81 11.60 3.96
C HIS A 8 -15.38 12.07 4.34
N VAL A 9 -15.26 13.09 5.20
CA VAL A 9 -13.96 13.70 5.55
C VAL A 9 -13.34 13.08 6.80
N ASN A 10 -14.12 12.70 7.78
CA ASN A 10 -13.68 12.00 8.99
C ASN A 10 -14.78 11.02 9.39
N GLY A 11 -15.00 10.03 8.52
CA GLY A 11 -16.18 9.19 8.52
C GLY A 11 -17.33 9.81 7.73
N LEU A 12 -18.33 9.00 7.45
CA LEU A 12 -19.49 9.39 6.65
C LEU A 12 -20.46 10.24 7.45
N TYR A 13 -20.60 11.50 7.07
CA TYR A 13 -21.54 12.47 7.64
C TYR A 13 -22.74 12.64 6.71
N PHE A 14 -23.93 12.62 7.26
CA PHE A 14 -25.19 12.89 6.58
C PHE A 14 -26.07 13.80 7.45
N GLU A 15 -26.52 14.91 6.89
CA GLU A 15 -27.44 15.86 7.51
C GLU A 15 -28.67 16.03 6.64
N LEU A 16 -29.84 15.88 7.21
CA LEU A 16 -31.10 16.23 6.57
C LEU A 16 -31.33 17.74 6.70
N THR A 17 -31.18 18.51 5.61
CA THR A 17 -31.22 19.99 5.66
C THR A 17 -32.61 20.58 5.43
N GLY A 18 -33.49 19.90 4.72
CA GLY A 18 -34.80 20.43 4.46
C GLY A 18 -35.81 19.43 3.90
N ASP A 19 -37.07 19.78 4.07
CA ASP A 19 -38.22 19.13 3.51
C ASP A 19 -39.37 20.14 3.39
N GLU A 20 -40.34 19.87 2.53
CA GLU A 20 -41.57 20.63 2.39
C GLU A 20 -42.50 20.54 3.63
N GLY A 21 -42.21 19.63 4.58
CA GLY A 21 -42.93 19.46 5.85
C GLY A 21 -42.00 19.61 7.07
N LYS A 22 -41.91 20.79 7.62
CA LYS A 22 -40.89 21.24 8.59
C LYS A 22 -40.74 20.40 9.90
N ASP A 23 -41.73 19.57 10.26
CA ASP A 23 -41.69 18.80 11.51
C ASP A 23 -41.70 17.29 11.33
N ARG A 24 -41.46 16.81 10.10
CA ARG A 24 -41.44 15.37 9.82
C ARG A 24 -40.20 14.73 10.37
N GLU A 25 -40.38 13.58 10.99
CA GLU A 25 -39.30 12.70 11.40
C GLU A 25 -39.17 11.58 10.36
N TYR A 26 -37.92 11.32 9.93
CA TYR A 26 -37.58 10.33 8.92
C TYR A 26 -36.76 9.21 9.54
N ASP A 27 -37.05 7.96 9.15
CA ASP A 27 -36.19 6.83 9.44
C ASP A 27 -35.05 6.84 8.44
N ILE A 28 -33.82 6.84 8.93
CA ILE A 28 -32.60 6.84 8.13
C ILE A 28 -31.90 5.51 8.33
N GLN A 29 -31.63 4.80 7.22
CA GLN A 29 -30.89 3.55 7.23
C GLN A 29 -29.63 3.69 6.40
N PHE A 30 -28.49 3.31 6.97
CA PHE A 30 -27.23 3.16 6.28
C PHE A 30 -27.03 1.69 5.98
N VAL A 31 -26.97 1.34 4.70
CA VAL A 31 -26.88 -0.03 4.22
C VAL A 31 -25.58 -0.21 3.48
N ASP A 32 -24.71 -1.08 3.94
CA ASP A 32 -23.51 -1.52 3.23
C ASP A 32 -23.94 -2.55 2.17
N ARG A 33 -23.73 -2.24 0.89
CA ARG A 33 -24.16 -3.08 -0.23
C ARG A 33 -23.15 -4.19 -0.55
N LYS A 34 -21.90 -4.04 -0.08
CA LYS A 34 -20.85 -5.06 -0.09
C LYS A 34 -20.48 -5.39 1.36
N GLY A 35 -21.47 -5.85 2.12
CA GLY A 35 -21.29 -6.14 3.53
C GLY A 35 -20.20 -7.17 3.77
N LYS A 36 -19.68 -7.21 5.00
CA LYS A 36 -18.68 -8.17 5.42
C LYS A 36 -19.29 -9.14 6.41
N VAL A 37 -19.26 -10.44 6.10
CA VAL A 37 -19.67 -11.52 7.01
C VAL A 37 -18.45 -12.39 7.28
N ASP A 38 -18.14 -12.64 8.56
CA ASP A 38 -17.01 -13.46 9.00
C ASP A 38 -15.65 -13.07 8.36
N GLY A 39 -15.45 -11.75 8.15
CA GLY A 39 -14.22 -11.22 7.59
C GLY A 39 -14.15 -11.21 6.06
N MET A 40 -15.10 -11.80 5.33
CA MET A 40 -15.16 -11.83 3.86
C MET A 40 -16.21 -10.84 3.33
N PHE A 41 -15.89 -10.16 2.24
CA PHE A 41 -16.86 -9.33 1.53
C PHE A 41 -17.94 -10.22 0.91
N THR A 42 -19.18 -9.79 1.03
CA THR A 42 -20.35 -10.46 0.46
C THR A 42 -21.21 -9.45 -0.30
N ASP A 43 -22.00 -9.92 -1.26
CA ASP A 43 -23.01 -9.11 -1.93
C ASP A 43 -24.29 -8.94 -1.08
N GLN A 44 -24.24 -9.25 0.19
CA GLN A 44 -25.38 -9.09 1.08
C GLN A 44 -25.47 -7.63 1.54
N HIS A 45 -26.65 -7.06 1.35
CA HIS A 45 -26.98 -5.74 1.85
C HIS A 45 -27.18 -5.82 3.38
N ILE A 46 -26.27 -5.21 4.12
CA ILE A 46 -26.29 -5.22 5.59
C ILE A 46 -26.62 -3.81 6.09
N THR A 47 -27.70 -3.67 6.86
CA THR A 47 -27.97 -2.43 7.58
C THR A 47 -26.95 -2.29 8.70
N ILE A 48 -26.09 -1.29 8.59
CA ILE A 48 -24.98 -1.03 9.52
C ILE A 48 -25.33 0.03 10.59
N TYR A 49 -26.30 0.88 10.29
CA TYR A 49 -26.76 1.90 11.24
C TYR A 49 -28.17 2.36 10.88
N GLU A 50 -29.00 2.59 11.90
CA GLU A 50 -30.33 3.16 11.78
C GLU A 50 -30.55 4.27 12.80
N THR A 51 -31.26 5.31 12.39
CA THR A 51 -31.62 6.42 13.27
C THR A 51 -32.84 7.15 12.73
N LYS A 52 -33.36 8.09 13.54
CA LYS A 52 -34.42 9.02 13.12
C LYS A 52 -33.88 10.43 13.09
N LEU A 53 -34.14 11.14 11.99
CA LEU A 53 -33.70 12.52 11.82
C LEU A 53 -34.89 13.42 11.46
N LYS A 54 -34.87 14.63 12.01
CA LYS A 54 -35.67 15.76 11.54
C LYS A 54 -34.79 16.70 10.71
N PRO A 55 -35.37 17.58 9.87
CA PRO A 55 -34.62 18.63 9.22
C PRO A 55 -33.77 19.44 10.21
N GLY A 56 -32.48 19.63 9.87
CA GLY A 56 -31.45 20.23 10.75
C GLY A 56 -30.71 19.24 11.65
N ALA A 57 -31.08 17.96 11.66
CA ALA A 57 -30.38 16.92 12.40
C ALA A 57 -29.47 16.09 11.49
N TRP A 58 -28.45 15.49 12.09
CA TRP A 58 -27.41 14.72 11.37
C TRP A 58 -27.10 13.40 12.03
N ALA A 59 -26.49 12.51 11.24
CA ALA A 59 -25.92 11.24 11.67
C ALA A 59 -24.52 11.07 11.11
N ARG A 60 -23.67 10.30 11.78
CA ARG A 60 -22.30 10.04 11.36
C ARG A 60 -21.90 8.60 11.63
N LEU A 61 -21.33 7.96 10.62
CA LEU A 61 -20.64 6.68 10.77
C LEU A 61 -19.15 6.93 10.96
N ASN A 62 -18.56 6.33 12.00
CA ASN A 62 -17.13 6.39 12.24
C ASN A 62 -16.37 5.37 11.37
N ARG A 63 -16.60 5.41 10.05
CA ARG A 63 -15.89 4.60 9.06
C ARG A 63 -15.08 5.55 8.19
N LYS A 64 -13.75 5.48 8.25
CA LYS A 64 -12.83 6.43 7.61
C LYS A 64 -12.34 5.98 6.24
N TYR A 65 -12.62 4.76 5.84
CA TYR A 65 -12.41 4.25 4.49
C TYR A 65 -13.71 4.33 3.69
N LEU A 66 -13.59 4.45 2.37
CA LEU A 66 -14.74 4.48 1.48
C LEU A 66 -15.35 3.07 1.37
N SER A 67 -16.66 2.99 1.34
CA SER A 67 -17.38 1.74 1.13
C SER A 67 -18.67 1.98 0.38
N ASP A 68 -19.22 0.93 -0.21
CA ASP A 68 -20.44 0.98 -1.02
C ASP A 68 -21.68 1.08 -0.15
N ILE A 69 -21.90 2.27 0.43
CA ILE A 69 -23.04 2.55 1.31
C ILE A 69 -24.16 3.24 0.54
N ALA A 70 -25.36 2.73 0.73
CA ALA A 70 -26.60 3.43 0.38
C ALA A 70 -27.29 3.98 1.65
N ILE A 71 -27.70 5.23 1.60
CA ILE A 71 -28.52 5.86 2.64
C ILE A 71 -29.96 5.88 2.17
N PHE A 72 -30.86 5.23 2.91
CA PHE A 72 -32.29 5.25 2.65
C PHE A 72 -32.96 6.22 3.64
N VAL A 73 -33.62 7.23 3.09
CA VAL A 73 -34.49 8.14 3.84
C VAL A 73 -35.92 7.64 3.69
N LYS A 74 -36.55 7.23 4.80
CA LYS A 74 -37.91 6.66 4.78
C LYS A 74 -38.87 7.55 5.57
N TYR A 75 -40.08 7.64 5.08
CA TYR A 75 -41.19 8.29 5.77
C TYR A 75 -42.41 7.37 5.77
N GLN A 76 -42.97 7.10 6.96
CA GLN A 76 -44.09 6.15 7.12
C GLN A 76 -43.84 4.79 6.44
N GLY A 77 -42.63 4.24 6.63
CA GLY A 77 -42.23 2.96 6.09
C GLY A 77 -41.89 2.94 4.56
N ARG A 78 -42.05 4.06 3.85
CA ARG A 78 -41.75 4.16 2.41
C ARG A 78 -40.43 4.90 2.18
N THR A 79 -39.58 4.39 1.30
CA THR A 79 -38.37 5.09 0.86
C THR A 79 -38.76 6.31 0.01
N VAL A 80 -38.40 7.50 0.49
CA VAL A 80 -38.66 8.77 -0.19
C VAL A 80 -37.41 9.33 -0.86
N LYS A 81 -36.22 8.89 -0.45
CA LYS A 81 -34.93 9.19 -1.08
C LYS A 81 -33.94 8.06 -0.84
N GLN A 82 -33.18 7.73 -1.86
CA GLN A 82 -31.99 6.88 -1.77
C GLN A 82 -30.78 7.67 -2.25
N ILE A 83 -29.64 7.54 -1.55
CA ILE A 83 -28.40 8.23 -1.83
C ILE A 83 -27.30 7.18 -1.80
N ASN A 84 -26.56 7.03 -2.89
CA ASN A 84 -25.43 6.13 -2.96
C ASN A 84 -24.14 6.94 -2.82
N ILE A 85 -23.32 6.62 -1.84
CA ILE A 85 -22.13 7.42 -1.51
C ILE A 85 -21.15 7.48 -2.66
N LEU A 86 -20.96 6.37 -3.38
CA LEU A 86 -20.04 6.32 -4.53
C LEU A 86 -20.49 7.19 -5.70
N ASP A 87 -21.79 7.40 -5.86
CA ASP A 87 -22.33 8.31 -6.90
C ASP A 87 -22.10 9.79 -6.52
N GLU A 88 -22.06 10.10 -5.24
CA GLU A 88 -21.88 11.47 -4.74
C GLU A 88 -20.44 12.01 -4.92
N VAL A 89 -19.44 11.14 -5.12
CA VAL A 89 -18.06 11.58 -5.37
C VAL A 89 -17.83 12.00 -6.82
N LYS A 90 -18.69 11.61 -7.74
CA LYS A 90 -18.58 11.92 -9.16
C LYS A 90 -18.48 13.43 -9.43
N GLY A 91 -17.46 13.86 -10.17
CA GLY A 91 -17.20 15.26 -10.50
C GLY A 91 -16.79 16.13 -9.30
N LYS A 92 -16.57 15.54 -8.12
CA LYS A 92 -16.18 16.26 -6.90
C LYS A 92 -14.69 16.12 -6.60
N ARG A 93 -14.22 16.92 -5.65
CA ARG A 93 -12.83 16.87 -5.17
C ARG A 93 -12.72 15.85 -4.05
N VAL A 94 -11.77 14.94 -4.18
CA VAL A 94 -11.46 13.91 -3.19
C VAL A 94 -9.99 14.01 -2.80
N PHE A 95 -9.70 14.00 -1.51
CA PHE A 95 -8.34 14.06 -1.00
C PHE A 95 -7.89 12.67 -0.53
N ILE A 96 -6.77 12.20 -1.07
CA ILE A 96 -6.13 10.94 -0.70
C ILE A 96 -4.74 11.24 -0.15
N SER A 97 -4.49 10.87 1.10
CA SER A 97 -3.18 11.01 1.73
C SER A 97 -2.58 9.66 2.11
N PHE A 98 -1.26 9.61 2.25
CA PHE A 98 -0.56 8.41 2.72
C PHE A 98 -0.01 8.65 4.12
N GLU A 99 -0.28 7.74 5.04
CA GLU A 99 0.23 7.81 6.42
C GLU A 99 1.71 7.42 6.48
N SER A 100 2.13 6.46 5.67
CA SER A 100 3.47 5.88 5.72
C SER A 100 4.53 6.74 5.02
N LYS A 101 5.70 6.86 5.67
CA LYS A 101 6.94 7.44 5.11
C LYS A 101 7.74 6.44 4.28
N SER A 102 7.36 5.16 4.31
CA SER A 102 8.06 4.09 3.61
C SER A 102 8.03 4.32 2.09
N LEU A 103 9.18 4.12 1.46
CA LEU A 103 9.32 4.20 0.01
C LEU A 103 8.45 3.14 -0.68
N GLY A 104 8.47 1.90 -0.18
CA GLY A 104 7.72 0.77 -0.73
C GLY A 104 6.21 1.02 -0.70
N ASP A 105 5.68 1.49 0.44
CA ASP A 105 4.26 1.79 0.60
C ASP A 105 3.81 2.88 -0.37
N SER A 106 4.62 3.95 -0.50
CA SER A 106 4.31 5.05 -1.42
C SER A 106 4.24 4.57 -2.87
N ILE A 107 5.17 3.71 -3.28
CA ILE A 107 5.22 3.13 -4.63
C ILE A 107 4.04 2.16 -4.85
N ALA A 108 3.76 1.30 -3.87
CA ALA A 108 2.69 0.31 -3.95
C ALA A 108 1.30 0.93 -4.06
N TRP A 109 1.04 2.03 -3.34
CA TRP A 109 -0.31 2.62 -3.23
C TRP A 109 -0.62 3.67 -4.29
N MET A 110 0.40 4.30 -4.87
CA MET A 110 0.23 5.43 -5.80
C MET A 110 -0.66 5.12 -7.01
N PRO A 111 -0.57 3.95 -7.69
CA PRO A 111 -1.40 3.64 -8.85
C PRO A 111 -2.91 3.67 -8.55
N TYR A 112 -3.29 3.34 -7.31
CA TYR A 112 -4.69 3.31 -6.90
C TYR A 112 -5.32 4.71 -6.81
N CYS A 113 -4.52 5.76 -6.66
CA CYS A 113 -5.04 7.15 -6.73
C CYS A 113 -5.55 7.47 -8.13
N LEU A 114 -4.84 7.04 -9.18
CA LEU A 114 -5.28 7.19 -10.57
C LEU A 114 -6.48 6.30 -10.87
N LYS A 115 -6.42 5.02 -10.48
CA LYS A 115 -7.55 4.09 -10.64
C LYS A 115 -8.82 4.62 -9.96
N PHE A 116 -8.69 5.21 -8.77
CA PHE A 116 -9.82 5.84 -8.07
C PHE A 116 -10.45 6.96 -8.89
N LYS A 117 -9.60 7.85 -9.43
CA LYS A 117 -10.08 8.93 -10.32
C LYS A 117 -10.84 8.39 -11.52
N GLU A 118 -10.31 7.35 -12.16
CA GLU A 118 -10.88 6.76 -13.36
C GLU A 118 -12.22 6.05 -13.08
N VAL A 119 -12.29 5.27 -11.99
CA VAL A 119 -13.48 4.51 -11.61
C VAL A 119 -14.63 5.42 -11.18
N TYR A 120 -14.33 6.45 -10.38
CA TYR A 120 -15.37 7.32 -9.80
C TYR A 120 -15.56 8.65 -10.53
N ASP A 121 -14.83 8.89 -11.61
CA ASP A 121 -14.92 10.12 -12.43
C ASP A 121 -14.90 11.39 -11.58
N CYS A 122 -13.83 11.55 -10.77
CA CYS A 122 -13.71 12.63 -9.78
C CYS A 122 -12.35 13.36 -9.88
N HIS A 123 -12.19 14.46 -9.14
CA HIS A 123 -10.93 15.20 -9.02
C HIS A 123 -10.14 14.70 -7.81
N VAL A 124 -9.05 14.00 -8.05
CA VAL A 124 -8.23 13.45 -6.97
C VAL A 124 -7.05 14.36 -6.67
N ILE A 125 -6.93 14.72 -5.38
CA ILE A 125 -5.82 15.45 -4.80
C ILE A 125 -5.03 14.48 -3.94
N VAL A 126 -3.72 14.42 -4.14
CA VAL A 126 -2.84 13.44 -3.48
C VAL A 126 -1.80 14.14 -2.62
N SER A 127 -1.53 13.58 -1.44
CA SER A 127 -0.42 13.99 -0.58
C SER A 127 0.35 12.77 -0.08
N THR A 128 1.59 12.64 -0.53
CA THR A 128 2.51 11.58 -0.09
C THR A 128 3.76 12.17 0.56
N PHE A 129 4.60 11.32 1.15
CA PHE A 129 5.94 11.71 1.60
C PHE A 129 6.96 11.73 0.46
N ARG A 130 6.55 11.35 -0.76
CA ARG A 130 7.39 11.15 -1.95
C ARG A 130 6.76 11.73 -3.20
N ASN A 131 6.09 12.89 -3.09
CA ASN A 131 5.45 13.54 -4.23
C ASN A 131 6.41 13.74 -5.41
N GLU A 132 7.70 13.94 -5.14
CA GLU A 132 8.74 14.11 -6.15
C GLU A 132 8.89 12.92 -7.11
N LEU A 133 8.55 11.71 -6.67
CA LEU A 133 8.58 10.51 -7.52
C LEU A 133 7.39 10.42 -8.48
N PHE A 134 6.34 11.19 -8.27
CA PHE A 134 5.05 10.94 -8.92
C PHE A 134 4.47 12.14 -9.66
N LYS A 135 4.64 13.36 -9.16
CA LYS A 135 3.92 14.55 -9.63
C LYS A 135 4.10 14.84 -11.13
N ASP A 136 5.26 14.52 -11.70
CA ASP A 136 5.58 14.80 -13.10
C ASP A 136 5.11 13.69 -14.05
N VAL A 137 4.73 12.51 -13.52
CA VAL A 137 4.30 11.34 -14.32
C VAL A 137 2.84 10.95 -14.09
N TYR A 138 2.14 11.66 -13.20
CA TYR A 138 0.69 11.56 -12.99
C TYR A 138 0.04 12.94 -13.18
N PRO A 139 0.08 13.51 -14.40
CA PRO A 139 -0.51 14.85 -14.66
C PRO A 139 -2.02 14.86 -14.49
N GLU A 140 -2.66 13.70 -14.43
CA GLU A 140 -4.10 13.53 -14.18
C GLU A 140 -4.49 13.84 -12.74
N LEU A 141 -3.53 13.89 -11.80
CA LEU A 141 -3.74 14.10 -10.38
C LEU A 141 -3.20 15.44 -9.91
N GLU A 142 -3.87 16.03 -8.93
CA GLU A 142 -3.39 17.25 -8.24
C GLU A 142 -2.51 16.84 -7.05
N PHE A 143 -1.29 17.35 -6.93
CA PHE A 143 -0.42 17.06 -5.79
C PHE A 143 -0.32 18.24 -4.84
N VAL A 144 -0.43 17.97 -3.54
CA VAL A 144 -0.26 18.96 -2.48
C VAL A 144 0.79 18.50 -1.47
N GLY A 145 1.46 19.46 -0.84
CA GLY A 145 2.43 19.17 0.23
C GLY A 145 1.76 18.61 1.48
N ARG A 146 2.54 17.89 2.28
CA ARG A 146 2.07 17.37 3.59
C ARG A 146 1.67 18.55 4.49
N GLY A 147 0.53 18.39 5.17
CA GLY A 147 0.00 19.41 6.09
C GLY A 147 -0.72 20.58 5.43
N GLN A 148 -0.78 20.65 4.10
CA GLN A 148 -1.59 21.65 3.42
C GLN A 148 -3.08 21.36 3.57
N SER A 149 -3.86 22.43 3.85
CA SER A 149 -5.31 22.34 3.88
C SER A 149 -5.88 22.24 2.47
N VAL A 150 -6.79 21.30 2.26
CA VAL A 150 -7.47 21.09 0.97
C VAL A 150 -8.96 21.41 1.15
N PRO A 151 -9.43 22.58 0.69
CA PRO A 151 -10.82 22.97 0.85
C PRO A 151 -11.74 22.31 -0.19
N ASN A 152 -13.04 22.34 0.09
CA ASN A 152 -14.11 21.94 -0.82
C ASN A 152 -13.98 20.48 -1.30
N ILE A 153 -13.63 19.58 -0.40
CA ILE A 153 -13.58 18.14 -0.66
C ILE A 153 -14.86 17.45 -0.18
N ILE A 154 -15.35 16.48 -0.97
CA ILE A 154 -16.48 15.63 -0.57
C ILE A 154 -16.02 14.45 0.27
N ALA A 155 -14.81 13.94 0.02
CA ALA A 155 -14.24 12.81 0.74
C ALA A 155 -12.75 12.99 0.99
N MET A 156 -12.28 12.39 2.08
CA MET A 156 -10.87 12.27 2.44
C MET A 156 -10.61 10.84 2.90
N MET A 157 -9.66 10.18 2.28
CA MET A 157 -9.15 8.90 2.72
C MET A 157 -7.66 9.00 3.00
N GLU A 158 -7.22 8.28 4.01
CA GLU A 158 -5.80 8.15 4.34
C GLU A 158 -5.41 6.68 4.20
N ILE A 159 -4.51 6.36 3.26
CA ILE A 159 -4.01 5.00 3.06
C ILE A 159 -2.87 4.76 4.06
N GLY A 160 -2.93 3.66 4.79
CA GLY A 160 -1.94 3.36 5.82
C GLY A 160 -2.13 1.98 6.46
N TRP A 161 -1.37 1.75 7.52
CA TRP A 161 -1.37 0.56 8.36
C TRP A 161 -1.96 0.89 9.72
N TYR A 162 -3.24 0.60 9.96
CA TYR A 162 -3.92 1.12 11.15
C TYR A 162 -4.20 0.08 12.21
N TRP A 163 -4.45 -1.18 11.83
CA TRP A 163 -4.93 -2.20 12.76
C TRP A 163 -6.19 -1.75 13.51
N ASP A 164 -7.04 -1.00 12.81
CA ASP A 164 -8.23 -0.31 13.32
C ASP A 164 -9.36 -0.45 12.30
N GLU A 165 -10.38 -1.23 12.65
CA GLU A 165 -11.54 -1.53 11.77
C GLU A 165 -12.33 -0.28 11.34
N SER A 166 -12.18 0.85 12.05
CA SER A 166 -12.79 2.12 11.63
C SER A 166 -12.03 2.80 10.49
N LYS A 167 -10.77 2.41 10.25
CA LYS A 167 -9.88 3.02 9.26
C LYS A 167 -9.57 2.13 8.07
N GLU A 168 -9.64 0.83 8.25
CA GLU A 168 -9.40 -0.16 7.20
C GLU A 168 -10.37 -1.34 7.33
N PRO A 169 -10.92 -1.84 6.20
CA PRO A 169 -11.96 -2.87 6.24
C PRO A 169 -11.43 -4.28 6.50
N VAL A 170 -10.14 -4.52 6.27
CA VAL A 170 -9.50 -5.83 6.39
C VAL A 170 -8.19 -5.67 7.14
N HIS A 171 -7.87 -6.64 7.99
CA HIS A 171 -6.62 -6.65 8.73
C HIS A 171 -5.40 -6.62 7.78
N PRO A 172 -4.52 -5.62 7.85
CA PRO A 172 -3.53 -5.35 6.80
C PRO A 172 -2.46 -6.44 6.65
N ALA A 173 -2.23 -7.25 7.68
CA ALA A 173 -1.31 -8.37 7.61
C ALA A 173 -1.86 -9.56 6.78
N THR A 174 -3.16 -9.62 6.52
CA THR A 174 -3.78 -10.77 5.82
C THR A 174 -3.97 -10.56 4.32
N ILE A 175 -3.46 -9.47 3.79
CA ILE A 175 -3.65 -9.06 2.40
C ILE A 175 -2.34 -8.56 1.77
N PRO A 176 -2.23 -8.59 0.44
CA PRO A 176 -1.17 -7.92 -0.28
C PRO A 176 -1.03 -6.43 0.07
N LEU A 177 0.19 -5.90 0.02
CA LEU A 177 0.45 -4.48 0.32
C LEU A 177 -0.40 -3.53 -0.53
N GLN A 178 -0.56 -3.82 -1.81
CA GLN A 178 -1.39 -3.02 -2.70
C GLN A 178 -2.88 -3.10 -2.38
N GLN A 179 -3.33 -4.24 -1.88
CA GLN A 179 -4.75 -4.44 -1.54
C GLN A 179 -5.21 -3.57 -0.38
N ALA A 180 -4.31 -3.13 0.49
CA ALA A 180 -4.64 -2.14 1.52
C ALA A 180 -5.20 -0.85 0.90
N ALA A 181 -4.57 -0.36 -0.18
CA ALA A 181 -5.05 0.83 -0.89
C ALA A 181 -6.41 0.59 -1.57
N SER A 182 -6.57 -0.52 -2.31
CA SER A 182 -7.84 -0.83 -2.97
C SER A 182 -8.99 -0.96 -1.98
N ASN A 183 -8.76 -1.60 -0.84
CA ASN A 183 -9.77 -1.77 0.18
C ASN A 183 -10.20 -0.44 0.84
N ILE A 184 -9.23 0.45 1.16
CA ILE A 184 -9.53 1.76 1.74
C ILE A 184 -10.27 2.66 0.75
N LEU A 185 -9.99 2.52 -0.53
CA LEU A 185 -10.57 3.31 -1.62
C LEU A 185 -11.84 2.68 -2.23
N CYS A 186 -12.31 1.55 -1.71
CA CYS A 186 -13.45 0.80 -2.27
C CYS A 186 -13.27 0.42 -3.75
N LEU A 187 -12.08 -0.07 -4.10
CA LEU A 187 -11.72 -0.51 -5.45
C LEU A 187 -11.52 -2.03 -5.49
N GLU A 188 -11.69 -2.63 -6.66
CA GLU A 188 -11.24 -4.00 -6.91
C GLU A 188 -9.72 -4.07 -6.89
N HIS A 189 -9.19 -5.13 -6.25
CA HIS A 189 -7.75 -5.36 -6.19
C HIS A 189 -7.24 -5.99 -7.49
N GLU A 190 -6.16 -5.43 -8.00
CA GLU A 190 -5.30 -5.99 -9.05
C GLU A 190 -3.89 -5.45 -8.86
N GLU A 191 -2.88 -6.18 -9.30
CA GLU A 191 -1.51 -5.67 -9.26
C GLU A 191 -1.35 -4.53 -10.28
N LEU A 192 -1.00 -3.33 -9.78
CA LEU A 192 -0.82 -2.13 -10.59
C LEU A 192 0.62 -1.63 -10.48
N GLN A 193 1.32 -1.62 -11.61
CA GLN A 193 2.65 -1.05 -11.68
C GLN A 193 2.59 0.48 -11.64
N PRO A 194 3.36 1.15 -10.76
CA PRO A 194 3.40 2.61 -10.69
C PRO A 194 4.18 3.22 -11.86
N ARG A 195 3.91 4.48 -12.16
CA ARG A 195 4.80 5.34 -12.94
C ARG A 195 5.75 6.04 -11.97
N ILE A 196 7.04 6.06 -12.30
CA ILE A 196 8.08 6.72 -11.50
C ILE A 196 8.71 7.84 -12.33
N ALA A 197 8.80 9.03 -11.76
CA ALA A 197 9.48 10.18 -12.39
C ALA A 197 10.99 9.91 -12.39
N PHE A 198 11.48 9.40 -13.51
CA PHE A 198 12.89 9.12 -13.71
C PHE A 198 13.30 9.27 -15.18
N THR A 199 14.43 9.91 -15.39
CA THR A 199 15.09 9.99 -16.70
C THR A 199 16.49 9.42 -16.56
N PRO A 200 16.83 8.35 -17.28
CA PRO A 200 18.17 7.75 -17.23
C PRO A 200 19.25 8.78 -17.59
N LYS A 201 20.32 8.79 -16.80
CA LYS A 201 21.54 9.55 -17.06
C LYS A 201 22.57 8.64 -17.77
N GLU A 202 23.82 9.06 -17.78
CA GLU A 202 24.91 8.20 -18.26
C GLU A 202 25.02 6.93 -17.42
N ARG A 203 25.41 5.83 -18.08
CA ARG A 203 25.63 4.55 -17.41
C ARG A 203 26.74 4.71 -16.36
N PRO A 204 26.49 4.37 -15.09
CA PRO A 204 27.43 4.66 -14.02
C PRO A 204 28.68 3.76 -14.01
N ALA A 205 28.66 2.65 -14.74
CA ALA A 205 29.80 1.73 -14.83
C ALA A 205 29.95 1.19 -16.25
N VAL A 206 31.21 1.02 -16.70
CA VAL A 206 31.53 0.56 -18.05
C VAL A 206 31.26 -0.94 -18.22
N ASN A 207 31.50 -1.74 -17.16
CA ASN A 207 31.34 -3.19 -17.19
C ASN A 207 29.96 -3.63 -16.77
N GLU A 208 29.64 -4.89 -16.99
CA GLU A 208 28.45 -5.55 -16.41
C GLU A 208 28.48 -5.50 -14.89
N TYR A 209 27.33 -5.22 -14.29
CA TYR A 209 27.23 -5.12 -12.84
C TYR A 209 25.86 -5.50 -12.30
N ILE A 210 25.87 -5.92 -11.04
CA ILE A 210 24.70 -6.31 -10.27
C ILE A 210 24.50 -5.30 -9.17
N CYS A 211 23.26 -4.86 -8.99
CA CYS A 211 22.86 -4.07 -7.84
C CYS A 211 22.29 -4.96 -6.74
N ILE A 212 22.69 -4.70 -5.50
CA ILE A 212 22.12 -5.38 -4.35
C ILE A 212 21.55 -4.38 -3.33
N SER A 213 20.57 -4.81 -2.53
CA SER A 213 20.17 -4.09 -1.33
C SER A 213 20.05 -5.05 -0.15
N THR A 214 21.02 -4.95 0.75
CA THR A 214 21.18 -5.89 1.86
C THR A 214 20.40 -5.51 3.11
N ARG A 215 19.83 -4.30 3.14
CA ARG A 215 19.06 -3.76 4.27
C ARG A 215 17.59 -3.57 3.96
N SER A 216 16.79 -3.74 4.99
CA SER A 216 15.41 -3.33 5.02
C SER A 216 15.11 -2.65 6.37
N THR A 217 13.95 -2.02 6.50
CA THR A 217 13.54 -1.33 7.73
C THR A 217 13.51 -2.26 8.95
N ALA A 218 13.21 -3.55 8.76
CA ALA A 218 13.20 -4.54 9.82
C ALA A 218 14.36 -5.51 9.66
N GLN A 219 15.21 -5.61 10.68
CA GLN A 219 16.38 -6.51 10.65
C GLN A 219 15.98 -7.98 10.57
N CYS A 220 14.81 -8.36 11.05
CA CYS A 220 14.23 -9.69 10.87
C CYS A 220 14.04 -10.13 9.40
N LYS A 221 14.24 -9.22 8.45
CA LYS A 221 14.29 -9.54 7.01
C LYS A 221 15.71 -9.81 6.51
N HIS A 222 16.72 -9.71 7.36
CA HIS A 222 18.12 -9.84 6.97
C HIS A 222 18.46 -11.26 6.49
N TRP A 223 19.18 -11.36 5.36
CA TRP A 223 19.74 -12.61 4.87
C TRP A 223 21.23 -12.68 5.19
N TYR A 224 21.71 -13.85 5.65
CA TYR A 224 23.03 -13.97 6.28
C TYR A 224 24.18 -14.16 5.30
N TYR A 225 23.93 -14.61 4.06
CA TYR A 225 24.98 -15.04 3.13
C TYR A 225 25.34 -13.99 2.08
N TRP A 226 25.10 -12.70 2.38
CA TRP A 226 25.52 -11.61 1.50
C TRP A 226 27.01 -11.61 1.17
N PRO A 227 27.97 -11.82 2.14
CA PRO A 227 29.40 -11.83 1.84
C PRO A 227 29.75 -12.93 0.83
N GLU A 228 29.22 -14.14 0.99
CA GLU A 228 29.48 -15.28 0.12
C GLU A 228 28.88 -15.05 -1.28
N LEU A 229 27.65 -14.51 -1.39
CA LEU A 229 27.03 -14.18 -2.67
C LEU A 229 27.85 -13.13 -3.43
N ILE A 230 28.24 -12.04 -2.77
CA ILE A 230 29.04 -10.96 -3.35
C ILE A 230 30.37 -11.51 -3.90
N GLN A 231 31.05 -12.33 -3.10
CA GLN A 231 32.30 -12.96 -3.55
C GLN A 231 32.08 -13.88 -4.76
N THR A 232 31.03 -14.68 -4.75
CA THR A 232 30.67 -15.57 -5.85
C THR A 232 30.40 -14.79 -7.15
N LEU A 233 29.66 -13.69 -7.07
CA LEU A 233 29.40 -12.82 -8.21
C LEU A 233 30.66 -12.15 -8.76
N LYS A 234 31.56 -11.70 -7.86
CA LYS A 234 32.86 -11.13 -8.25
C LYS A 234 33.77 -12.15 -8.95
N ILE A 235 33.81 -13.39 -8.48
CA ILE A 235 34.54 -14.48 -9.13
C ILE A 235 34.02 -14.74 -10.56
N LYS A 236 32.72 -14.54 -10.79
CA LYS A 236 32.09 -14.62 -12.11
C LYS A 236 32.35 -13.40 -13.01
N GLY A 237 33.03 -12.36 -12.51
CA GLY A 237 33.41 -11.17 -13.26
C GLY A 237 32.48 -9.97 -13.11
N TYR A 238 31.43 -10.07 -12.32
CA TYR A 238 30.53 -8.95 -12.09
C TYR A 238 31.06 -7.94 -11.05
N ARG A 239 30.89 -6.66 -11.31
CA ARG A 239 30.94 -5.65 -10.26
C ARG A 239 29.64 -5.74 -9.44
N VAL A 240 29.69 -5.50 -8.14
CA VAL A 240 28.52 -5.58 -7.27
C VAL A 240 28.39 -4.27 -6.50
N PHE A 241 27.29 -3.58 -6.70
CA PHE A 241 26.99 -2.30 -6.04
C PHE A 241 25.91 -2.45 -4.97
N GLU A 242 26.21 -1.98 -3.76
CA GLU A 242 25.25 -1.90 -2.66
C GLU A 242 24.49 -0.58 -2.71
N LEU A 243 23.15 -0.65 -2.75
CA LEU A 243 22.27 0.51 -2.87
C LEU A 243 21.74 1.02 -1.54
N SER A 244 21.84 0.23 -0.45
CA SER A 244 21.35 0.62 0.86
C SER A 244 22.30 1.61 1.53
N GLN A 245 21.78 2.72 2.04
CA GLN A 245 22.60 3.78 2.70
C GLN A 245 23.37 3.28 3.91
N GLU A 246 22.75 2.44 4.74
CA GLU A 246 23.28 1.97 6.02
C GLU A 246 23.70 0.50 5.97
N ALA A 247 24.18 0.05 4.81
CA ALA A 247 24.62 -1.33 4.67
C ALA A 247 25.92 -1.63 5.40
N ASP A 248 26.00 -2.83 5.95
CA ASP A 248 27.26 -3.37 6.46
C ASP A 248 28.27 -3.52 5.31
N ASP A 249 29.54 -3.61 5.67
CA ASP A 249 30.59 -3.85 4.67
C ASP A 249 30.70 -5.36 4.39
N TYR A 250 30.00 -5.81 3.37
CA TYR A 250 30.08 -7.19 2.86
C TYR A 250 30.99 -7.32 1.65
N GLY A 251 31.75 -6.28 1.33
CA GLY A 251 32.69 -6.27 0.20
C GLY A 251 32.08 -5.81 -1.12
N ALA A 252 30.83 -5.36 -1.20
CA ALA A 252 30.29 -4.70 -2.37
C ALA A 252 30.81 -3.25 -2.48
N GLU A 253 30.78 -2.71 -3.70
CA GLU A 253 31.08 -1.30 -3.93
C GLU A 253 29.91 -0.44 -3.42
N LYS A 254 30.20 0.55 -2.59
CA LYS A 254 29.19 1.49 -2.06
C LYS A 254 29.03 2.69 -2.98
N LEU A 255 27.81 3.20 -3.09
CA LEU A 255 27.57 4.43 -3.83
C LEU A 255 28.08 5.63 -3.03
N GLU A 256 28.78 6.56 -3.71
CA GLU A 256 29.16 7.86 -3.12
C GLU A 256 27.93 8.77 -2.95
N ASP A 257 27.04 8.78 -3.94
CA ASP A 257 25.73 9.47 -3.89
C ASP A 257 24.61 8.44 -3.74
N THR A 258 23.94 8.45 -2.58
CA THR A 258 22.82 7.58 -2.24
C THR A 258 21.46 8.26 -2.43
N SER A 259 21.39 9.36 -3.19
CA SER A 259 20.13 9.97 -3.59
C SER A 259 19.27 8.98 -4.39
N LEU A 260 17.95 9.08 -4.26
CA LEU A 260 17.04 8.17 -4.99
C LEU A 260 17.25 8.26 -6.51
N GLU A 261 17.58 9.44 -7.03
CA GLU A 261 17.87 9.61 -8.46
C GLU A 261 19.08 8.80 -8.90
N ASN A 262 20.16 8.80 -8.13
CA ASN A 262 21.34 8.01 -8.42
C ASN A 262 21.10 6.51 -8.23
N VAL A 263 20.39 6.11 -7.18
CA VAL A 263 19.96 4.72 -6.97
C VAL A 263 19.13 4.23 -8.15
N MET A 264 18.18 5.01 -8.65
CA MET A 264 17.39 4.68 -9.85
C MET A 264 18.27 4.52 -11.08
N ASN A 265 19.31 5.37 -11.22
CA ASN A 265 20.22 5.29 -12.35
C ASN A 265 21.06 4.00 -12.33
N TYR A 266 21.54 3.58 -11.15
CA TYR A 266 22.20 2.29 -11.00
C TYR A 266 21.26 1.12 -11.30
N LEU A 267 20.04 1.14 -10.77
CA LEU A 267 19.02 0.10 -11.03
C LEU A 267 18.68 0.01 -12.52
N TRP A 268 18.60 1.16 -13.21
CA TRP A 268 18.21 1.21 -14.61
C TRP A 268 19.18 0.46 -15.53
N TYR A 269 20.48 0.57 -15.26
CA TYR A 269 21.55 -0.02 -16.08
C TYR A 269 22.09 -1.35 -15.51
N ALA A 270 21.66 -1.78 -14.34
CA ALA A 270 22.08 -3.06 -13.78
C ALA A 270 21.61 -4.24 -14.63
N ASP A 271 22.46 -5.25 -14.76
CA ASP A 271 22.11 -6.50 -15.44
C ASP A 271 21.06 -7.28 -14.63
N THR A 272 21.17 -7.22 -13.32
CA THR A 272 20.11 -7.68 -12.40
C THR A 272 20.17 -6.94 -11.08
N TYR A 273 19.07 -6.99 -10.34
CA TYR A 273 18.95 -6.52 -8.98
C TYR A 273 18.62 -7.69 -8.04
N ILE A 274 19.30 -7.75 -6.89
CA ILE A 274 19.05 -8.75 -5.84
C ILE A 274 18.80 -8.01 -4.53
N GLY A 275 17.66 -8.23 -3.91
CA GLY A 275 17.32 -7.55 -2.65
C GLY A 275 16.40 -8.33 -1.73
N LEU A 276 16.03 -7.67 -0.66
CA LEU A 276 15.04 -8.13 0.31
C LEU A 276 13.66 -7.54 -0.02
N SER A 277 12.62 -7.98 0.68
CA SER A 277 11.33 -7.27 0.71
C SER A 277 11.53 -5.87 1.32
N SER A 278 11.82 -4.88 0.47
CA SER A 278 12.23 -3.52 0.86
C SER A 278 11.76 -2.46 -0.12
N GLY A 279 11.87 -1.18 0.26
CA GLY A 279 11.53 -0.06 -0.62
C GLY A 279 12.32 -0.03 -1.93
N ILE A 280 13.58 -0.50 -1.95
CA ILE A 280 14.40 -0.55 -3.16
C ILE A 280 13.90 -1.64 -4.13
N SER A 281 13.40 -2.77 -3.62
CA SER A 281 12.76 -3.77 -4.48
C SER A 281 11.51 -3.21 -5.18
N TRP A 282 10.68 -2.46 -4.43
CA TRP A 282 9.54 -1.74 -5.00
C TRP A 282 9.96 -0.69 -6.03
N LEU A 283 11.07 0.02 -5.77
CA LEU A 283 11.62 1.01 -6.70
C LEU A 283 12.10 0.35 -8.01
N ASN A 284 12.84 -0.77 -7.91
CA ASN A 284 13.27 -1.55 -9.06
C ASN A 284 12.08 -2.01 -9.91
N TRP A 285 11.06 -2.56 -9.26
CA TRP A 285 9.83 -2.96 -9.94
C TRP A 285 9.10 -1.76 -10.57
N GLY A 286 9.02 -0.63 -9.86
CA GLY A 286 8.42 0.61 -10.36
C GLY A 286 9.12 1.17 -11.61
N LEU A 287 10.42 0.92 -11.77
CA LEU A 287 11.20 1.24 -12.98
C LEU A 287 10.96 0.23 -14.12
N GLY A 288 10.11 -0.77 -13.95
CA GLY A 288 9.84 -1.80 -14.95
C GLY A 288 10.93 -2.87 -15.05
N LYS A 289 11.81 -2.97 -14.05
CA LYS A 289 12.93 -3.89 -14.06
C LYS A 289 12.61 -5.19 -13.34
N GLN A 290 13.08 -6.31 -13.91
CA GLN A 290 13.06 -7.59 -13.22
C GLN A 290 14.07 -7.55 -12.06
N GLY A 291 13.72 -8.20 -10.95
CA GLY A 291 14.61 -8.34 -9.80
C GLY A 291 14.43 -9.68 -9.09
N VAL A 292 15.43 -10.02 -8.31
CA VAL A 292 15.42 -11.18 -7.42
C VAL A 292 15.16 -10.72 -6.00
N MET A 293 14.14 -11.28 -5.36
CA MET A 293 13.75 -10.94 -4.00
C MET A 293 13.91 -12.15 -3.06
N ILE A 294 14.82 -12.04 -2.11
CA ILE A 294 14.98 -13.03 -1.04
C ILE A 294 13.99 -12.63 0.07
N SER A 295 12.96 -13.45 0.31
CA SER A 295 11.92 -13.12 1.28
C SER A 295 11.27 -14.37 1.86
N ASN A 296 11.35 -14.48 3.19
CA ASN A 296 10.58 -15.44 3.99
C ASN A 296 9.74 -14.75 5.08
N PHE A 297 9.92 -13.45 5.27
CA PHE A 297 9.22 -12.68 6.29
C PHE A 297 7.75 -12.42 5.91
N THR A 298 7.49 -12.20 4.63
CA THR A 298 6.18 -12.02 4.03
C THR A 298 5.76 -13.24 3.22
N THR A 299 4.45 -13.45 3.05
CA THR A 299 3.91 -14.43 2.09
C THR A 299 4.21 -13.98 0.65
N GLU A 300 4.12 -14.93 -0.30
CA GLU A 300 4.49 -14.64 -1.70
C GLU A 300 3.62 -13.54 -2.34
N ASP A 301 2.36 -13.48 -1.97
CA ASP A 301 1.37 -12.55 -2.49
C ASP A 301 1.44 -11.15 -1.86
N HIS A 302 2.28 -10.96 -0.84
CA HIS A 302 2.34 -9.69 -0.13
C HIS A 302 2.92 -8.55 -0.97
N GLU A 303 3.98 -8.81 -1.73
CA GLU A 303 4.58 -7.88 -2.67
C GLU A 303 4.12 -8.16 -4.10
N PHE A 304 4.61 -7.36 -5.05
CA PHE A 304 4.40 -7.53 -6.49
C PHE A 304 4.86 -8.91 -6.99
N GLN A 305 4.17 -9.45 -8.00
CA GLN A 305 4.45 -10.76 -8.60
C GLN A 305 5.13 -10.62 -9.97
N ASN A 306 4.66 -9.67 -10.78
CA ASN A 306 5.25 -9.43 -12.09
C ASN A 306 6.69 -8.91 -11.96
N ASN A 307 7.57 -9.35 -12.85
CA ASN A 307 9.00 -8.97 -12.84
C ASN A 307 9.73 -9.27 -11.52
N CYS A 308 9.27 -10.28 -10.76
CA CYS A 308 9.86 -10.69 -9.50
C CYS A 308 10.24 -12.19 -9.53
N ILE A 309 11.51 -12.48 -9.36
CA ILE A 309 12.00 -13.83 -9.07
C ILE A 309 12.11 -13.92 -7.55
N ARG A 310 11.10 -14.48 -6.91
CA ARG A 310 11.09 -14.64 -5.46
C ARG A 310 11.81 -15.92 -5.05
N ILE A 311 12.62 -15.81 -4.00
CA ILE A 311 13.32 -16.94 -3.38
C ILE A 311 12.81 -17.07 -1.96
N THR A 312 12.07 -18.15 -1.73
CA THR A 312 11.45 -18.50 -0.45
C THR A 312 11.68 -19.99 -0.20
N ASN A 313 12.00 -20.37 1.02
CA ASN A 313 11.99 -21.76 1.44
C ASN A 313 10.69 -22.05 2.21
N LYS A 314 9.81 -22.87 1.62
CA LYS A 314 8.51 -23.24 2.19
C LYS A 314 8.58 -24.43 3.15
N ASP A 315 9.72 -25.13 3.21
CA ASP A 315 9.91 -26.29 4.09
C ASP A 315 10.18 -25.91 5.55
N VAL A 316 10.38 -24.63 5.80
CA VAL A 316 10.60 -24.04 7.14
C VAL A 316 9.55 -22.96 7.43
N CYS A 317 9.49 -22.47 8.67
CA CYS A 317 8.58 -21.39 9.01
C CYS A 317 8.84 -20.14 8.15
N ASN A 318 7.78 -19.48 7.70
CA ASN A 318 7.82 -18.26 6.89
C ASN A 318 6.51 -17.46 7.03
N GLY A 319 6.45 -16.25 6.46
CA GLY A 319 5.25 -15.44 6.42
C GLY A 319 4.81 -14.88 7.78
N CYS A 320 5.71 -14.69 8.72
CA CYS A 320 5.37 -14.19 10.07
C CYS A 320 4.65 -12.83 10.04
N TRP A 321 4.99 -11.95 9.09
CA TRP A 321 4.29 -10.67 8.91
C TRP A 321 2.81 -10.86 8.57
N ASN A 322 2.51 -11.83 7.72
CA ASN A 322 1.15 -12.08 7.22
C ASN A 322 0.32 -12.99 8.14
N ASN A 323 0.87 -13.37 9.29
CA ASN A 323 0.14 -14.12 10.29
C ASN A 323 -0.49 -13.17 11.31
N PRO A 324 -1.83 -13.00 11.33
CA PRO A 324 -2.52 -12.06 12.23
C PRO A 324 -2.40 -12.45 13.71
N MET A 325 -1.98 -13.67 14.03
CA MET A 325 -1.72 -14.12 15.40
C MET A 325 -0.45 -13.50 15.99
N PHE A 326 0.45 -13.01 15.14
CA PHE A 326 1.69 -12.39 15.56
C PHE A 326 1.59 -10.87 15.45
N LYS A 327 1.62 -10.18 16.57
CA LYS A 327 1.69 -8.72 16.58
C LYS A 327 3.12 -8.27 16.32
N PHE A 328 3.38 -7.68 15.16
CA PHE A 328 4.70 -7.16 14.81
C PHE A 328 5.16 -6.09 15.81
N ASN A 329 6.32 -6.31 16.42
CA ASN A 329 6.96 -5.35 17.29
C ASN A 329 8.00 -4.54 16.51
N LYS A 330 7.68 -3.31 16.17
CA LYS A 330 8.58 -2.39 15.43
C LYS A 330 9.87 -2.05 16.19
N GLY A 331 9.88 -2.21 17.50
CA GLY A 331 11.07 -1.96 18.36
C GLY A 331 11.99 -3.16 18.47
N ASP A 332 11.55 -4.34 18.09
CA ASP A 332 12.33 -5.56 18.13
C ASP A 332 12.92 -5.87 16.75
N TRP A 333 14.16 -5.50 16.56
CA TRP A 333 14.89 -5.75 15.31
C TRP A 333 15.16 -7.24 15.05
N MET A 334 15.16 -8.05 16.11
CA MET A 334 15.39 -9.51 16.05
C MET A 334 14.10 -10.31 16.13
N TRP A 335 12.97 -9.70 15.81
CA TRP A 335 11.65 -10.29 15.92
C TRP A 335 11.50 -11.60 15.13
N CYS A 336 11.35 -12.70 15.86
CA CYS A 336 11.12 -14.05 15.33
C CYS A 336 10.08 -14.73 16.22
N PRO A 337 8.79 -14.41 16.07
CA PRO A 337 7.76 -14.70 17.06
C PRO A 337 7.53 -16.20 17.29
N GLU A 338 7.80 -17.04 16.28
CA GLU A 338 7.59 -18.48 16.36
C GLU A 338 8.79 -19.23 16.96
N ASN A 339 10.01 -18.76 16.67
CA ASN A 339 11.24 -19.49 17.01
C ASN A 339 12.25 -18.67 17.82
N GLU A 340 11.82 -17.58 18.45
CA GLU A 340 12.68 -16.79 19.33
C GLU A 340 13.27 -17.65 20.45
N ASN A 341 14.55 -17.43 20.75
CA ASN A 341 15.30 -18.17 21.78
C ASN A 341 15.37 -19.70 21.58
N THR A 342 15.15 -20.20 20.38
CA THR A 342 15.32 -21.61 20.01
C THR A 342 16.48 -21.80 19.02
N PRO A 343 16.99 -23.02 18.83
CA PRO A 343 17.96 -23.29 17.75
C PRO A 343 17.43 -22.98 16.33
N ARG A 344 16.14 -22.90 16.16
CA ARG A 344 15.48 -22.55 14.89
C ARG A 344 15.33 -21.04 14.65
N HIS A 345 15.85 -20.19 15.53
CA HIS A 345 15.79 -18.75 15.40
C HIS A 345 16.31 -18.30 14.03
N PHE A 346 15.48 -17.60 13.26
CA PHE A 346 15.72 -17.18 11.88
C PHE A 346 16.07 -18.33 10.90
N GLU A 347 15.57 -19.55 11.12
CA GLU A 347 15.82 -20.65 10.18
C GLU A 347 15.33 -20.34 8.77
N CYS A 348 14.24 -19.57 8.63
CA CYS A 348 13.72 -19.13 7.35
C CYS A 348 14.77 -18.41 6.49
N HIS A 349 15.59 -17.54 7.08
CA HIS A 349 16.66 -16.82 6.37
C HIS A 349 17.92 -17.68 6.22
N LYS A 350 18.24 -18.51 7.21
CA LYS A 350 19.40 -19.41 7.20
C LYS A 350 19.24 -20.58 6.23
N SER A 351 18.03 -20.94 5.88
CA SER A 351 17.72 -22.07 4.99
C SER A 351 17.80 -21.74 3.50
N ILE A 352 17.93 -20.46 3.14
CA ILE A 352 18.16 -20.06 1.74
C ILE A 352 19.68 -19.94 1.53
N SER A 353 20.26 -20.84 0.75
CA SER A 353 21.69 -20.85 0.44
C SER A 353 22.05 -19.89 -0.71
N VAL A 354 23.34 -19.60 -0.87
CA VAL A 354 23.85 -18.87 -2.04
C VAL A 354 23.53 -19.61 -3.33
N ASN A 355 23.58 -20.94 -3.34
CA ASN A 355 23.24 -21.74 -4.53
C ASN A 355 21.77 -21.60 -4.93
N ASP A 356 20.85 -21.47 -3.96
CA ASP A 356 19.43 -21.23 -4.25
C ASP A 356 19.27 -19.89 -4.99
N VAL A 357 19.99 -18.86 -4.54
CA VAL A 357 19.98 -17.53 -5.16
C VAL A 357 20.62 -17.61 -6.56
N MET A 358 21.84 -18.15 -6.67
CA MET A 358 22.58 -18.22 -7.92
C MET A 358 21.85 -19.01 -9.02
N SER A 359 21.13 -20.07 -8.64
CA SER A 359 20.36 -20.91 -9.58
C SER A 359 19.17 -20.20 -10.21
N LYS A 360 18.74 -19.08 -9.62
CA LYS A 360 17.57 -18.29 -10.07
C LYS A 360 17.95 -16.98 -10.75
N LEU A 361 19.25 -16.61 -10.72
CA LEU A 361 19.68 -15.38 -11.37
C LEU A 361 19.53 -15.49 -12.89
N PRO A 362 18.99 -14.47 -13.56
CA PRO A 362 18.86 -14.42 -15.02
C PRO A 362 20.17 -13.94 -15.72
N ILE A 363 21.33 -14.47 -15.28
CA ILE A 363 22.68 -14.07 -15.73
C ILE A 363 23.49 -15.28 -16.17
#